data_599d0b77206ae8941b1d66ee2829c611
#
_entry.id   599d0b77206ae8941b1d66ee2829c611
#
_cell.length_a   1.000
_cell.length_b   1.000
_cell.length_c   1.000
_cell.angle_alpha   90.00
_cell.angle_beta   90.00
_cell.angle_gamma   90.00
#
_symmetry.space_group_name_H-M   'P 1'
#
loop_
_entity.id
_entity.type
_entity.pdbx_description
1 polymer ?
#
loop_
_entity_poly.entity_id
_entity_poly.type
_entity_poly.pdbx_seq_one_letter_code
_entity_poly.pdbx_strand_id
1 'polypeptide(L)'
;MVLESPWNIKEGPVKRRRTLLMCWVSLIALAGCAGTGEVIPLQVHPIVTKAESVSKQTPTLRIAVGSVEDGRSYKTGLGVRTHLWGGVSYFDVPGGNPADVVAQALADYLIAKGWQVTKGGAGDKAADVVLTGKLLDLSLHAKSRVGFTEVTTRTKLAVQAQNVADGSTIRMTLNGSGAEDIFWFDPEDAQAVVNDVLTDSFGKLVQDTTVEDRLLRLKIP
;
A
#
# COMPACT_ATOMS: atom_id res chain seq x y z
N MET A 1 75.41 38.62 36.27
CA MET A 1 75.65 37.27 35.75
C MET A 1 74.30 36.60 35.79
N VAL A 2 73.57 36.66 34.66
CA VAL A 2 72.21 36.16 34.54
C VAL A 2 72.30 34.83 33.81
N LEU A 3 71.82 33.75 34.45
CA LEU A 3 71.72 32.41 33.83
C LEU A 3 70.34 32.29 33.28
N GLU A 4 70.25 32.29 31.91
CA GLU A 4 69.04 31.94 31.19
C GLU A 4 68.80 30.43 31.27
N SER A 5 67.53 30.03 31.49
CA SER A 5 67.07 28.71 31.51
C SER A 5 66.58 28.29 30.07
N PRO A 6 67.06 27.22 29.47
CA PRO A 6 66.64 26.78 28.10
C PRO A 6 65.68 25.56 28.17
N TRP A 7 64.40 25.79 28.33
CA TRP A 7 63.43 24.73 27.96
C TRP A 7 62.11 25.35 27.49
N ASN A 8 62.10 25.77 26.26
CA ASN A 8 60.84 26.12 25.57
C ASN A 8 60.46 24.95 24.62
N ILE A 9 59.71 24.00 25.15
CA ILE A 9 59.17 22.90 24.34
C ILE A 9 57.94 23.43 23.61
N LYS A 10 58.10 23.78 22.34
CA LYS A 10 56.96 24.05 21.44
C LYS A 10 56.16 22.76 21.22
N GLU A 11 55.04 22.61 21.86
CA GLU A 11 54.10 21.56 21.56
C GLU A 11 53.55 21.75 20.12
N GLY A 12 53.90 20.85 19.22
CA GLY A 12 53.57 20.91 17.80
C GLY A 12 52.09 20.61 17.50
N PRO A 13 51.60 20.97 16.33
CA PRO A 13 50.17 20.95 15.94
C PRO A 13 49.58 19.55 15.74
N VAL A 14 50.31 18.48 16.09
CA VAL A 14 49.91 17.07 15.81
C VAL A 14 48.75 16.60 16.69
N LYS A 15 48.65 17.08 17.95
CA LYS A 15 47.55 16.67 18.85
C LYS A 15 46.17 17.20 18.41
N ARG A 16 46.11 18.42 17.86
CA ARG A 16 44.86 19.02 17.38
C ARG A 16 44.24 18.31 16.18
N ARG A 17 45.06 17.73 15.28
CA ARG A 17 44.57 16.98 14.09
C ARG A 17 43.97 15.62 14.47
N ARG A 18 44.51 14.94 15.48
CA ARG A 18 43.98 13.66 15.96
C ARG A 18 42.61 13.81 16.64
N THR A 19 42.41 14.86 17.41
CA THR A 19 41.15 15.15 18.08
C THR A 19 40.04 15.51 17.06
N LEU A 20 40.37 16.28 16.02
CA LEU A 20 39.44 16.61 14.93
C LEU A 20 39.04 15.38 14.12
N LEU A 21 39.98 14.48 13.81
CA LEU A 21 39.66 13.23 13.10
C LEU A 21 38.76 12.32 13.93
N MET A 22 38.98 12.20 15.23
CA MET A 22 38.12 11.41 16.13
C MET A 22 36.70 11.96 16.23
N CYS A 23 36.52 13.29 16.28
CA CYS A 23 35.18 13.91 16.26
C CYS A 23 34.44 13.66 14.95
N TRP A 24 35.10 13.67 13.79
CA TRP A 24 34.48 13.38 12.51
C TRP A 24 34.04 11.92 12.36
N VAL A 25 34.83 10.99 12.85
CA VAL A 25 34.49 9.55 12.85
C VAL A 25 33.31 9.29 13.80
N SER A 26 33.22 9.96 14.94
CA SER A 26 32.10 9.83 15.88
C SER A 26 30.79 10.41 15.34
N LEU A 27 30.83 11.49 14.52
CA LEU A 27 29.62 12.05 13.89
C LEU A 27 29.06 11.12 12.79
N ILE A 28 29.91 10.39 12.07
CA ILE A 28 29.47 9.46 11.02
C ILE A 28 28.81 8.22 11.63
N ALA A 29 29.22 7.78 12.80
CA ALA A 29 28.63 6.63 13.49
C ALA A 29 27.20 6.89 14.03
N LEU A 30 26.81 8.14 14.26
CA LEU A 30 25.48 8.52 14.74
C LEU A 30 24.45 8.65 13.60
N ALA A 31 24.88 8.77 12.35
CA ALA A 31 23.99 8.87 11.19
C ALA A 31 23.43 7.51 10.72
N GLY A 32 23.98 6.40 11.21
CA GLY A 32 23.62 5.04 10.74
C GLY A 32 22.35 4.43 11.32
N CYS A 33 21.70 5.06 12.31
CA CYS A 33 20.50 4.52 12.95
C CYS A 33 19.18 5.18 12.51
N ALA A 34 19.21 6.15 11.61
CA ALA A 34 17.99 6.77 11.11
C ALA A 34 17.29 5.85 10.10
N GLY A 35 16.06 5.42 10.41
CA GLY A 35 15.20 4.70 9.50
C GLY A 35 15.13 3.18 9.67
N THR A 36 15.66 2.61 10.75
CA THR A 36 15.49 1.17 11.04
C THR A 36 14.32 0.94 11.99
N GLY A 37 13.34 0.13 11.55
CA GLY A 37 12.17 -0.22 12.37
C GLY A 37 11.02 0.80 12.33
N GLU A 38 11.14 1.86 11.55
CA GLU A 38 10.06 2.83 11.34
C GLU A 38 8.86 2.16 10.67
N VAL A 39 7.65 2.50 11.13
CA VAL A 39 6.41 2.09 10.47
C VAL A 39 5.86 3.26 9.65
N ILE A 40 5.71 3.05 8.36
CA ILE A 40 5.19 4.01 7.39
C ILE A 40 3.71 3.69 7.16
N PRO A 41 2.77 4.51 7.67
CA PRO A 41 1.35 4.29 7.45
C PRO A 41 0.96 4.69 6.02
N LEU A 42 0.20 3.84 5.33
CA LEU A 42 -0.30 4.08 3.98
C LEU A 42 -1.81 4.24 3.98
N GLN A 43 -2.29 5.33 3.40
CA GLN A 43 -3.71 5.58 3.18
C GLN A 43 -4.14 4.88 1.88
N VAL A 44 -5.01 3.87 1.98
CA VAL A 44 -5.50 3.14 0.81
C VAL A 44 -6.80 3.76 0.33
N HIS A 45 -6.74 4.52 -0.76
CA HIS A 45 -7.87 5.17 -1.41
C HIS A 45 -7.77 4.98 -2.92
N PRO A 46 -8.55 4.09 -3.55
CA PRO A 46 -8.54 3.91 -4.99
C PRO A 46 -8.82 5.22 -5.72
N ILE A 47 -7.98 5.55 -6.68
CA ILE A 47 -8.13 6.76 -7.49
C ILE A 47 -9.08 6.43 -8.64
N VAL A 48 -10.33 6.85 -8.53
CA VAL A 48 -11.28 6.73 -9.64
C VAL A 48 -11.16 7.98 -10.51
N THR A 49 -10.48 7.87 -11.63
CA THR A 49 -10.44 8.95 -12.63
C THR A 49 -11.85 9.15 -13.17
N LYS A 50 -12.41 10.34 -12.98
CA LYS A 50 -13.78 10.71 -13.36
C LYS A 50 -14.07 10.55 -14.87
N ALA A 51 -13.03 10.39 -15.71
CA ALA A 51 -13.14 10.25 -17.16
C ALA A 51 -13.68 8.88 -17.61
N GLU A 52 -13.63 7.83 -16.79
CA GLU A 52 -14.26 6.54 -17.06
C GLU A 52 -15.65 6.41 -16.40
N SER A 53 -16.16 7.50 -15.84
CA SER A 53 -17.47 7.52 -15.24
C SER A 53 -18.53 7.39 -16.32
N VAL A 54 -19.22 6.28 -16.24
CA VAL A 54 -20.59 6.13 -16.75
C VAL A 54 -20.68 5.82 -18.23
N SER A 55 -20.54 4.54 -18.60
CA SER A 55 -21.44 4.01 -19.61
C SER A 55 -22.87 4.32 -19.15
N LYS A 56 -23.71 4.83 -20.03
CA LYS A 56 -25.05 5.38 -19.78
C LYS A 56 -26.09 4.45 -19.11
N GLN A 57 -25.68 3.34 -18.53
CA GLN A 57 -26.51 2.41 -17.77
C GLN A 57 -25.87 2.20 -16.41
N THR A 58 -26.11 3.13 -15.48
CA THR A 58 -25.83 2.90 -14.06
C THR A 58 -26.64 1.68 -13.63
N PRO A 59 -26.01 0.60 -13.16
CA PRO A 59 -26.77 -0.55 -12.71
C PRO A 59 -27.66 -0.15 -11.54
N THR A 60 -28.93 -0.47 -11.62
CA THR A 60 -29.90 -0.20 -10.53
C THR A 60 -29.77 -1.20 -9.38
N LEU A 61 -28.70 -2.00 -9.36
CA LEU A 61 -28.44 -2.97 -8.28
C LEU A 61 -27.90 -2.29 -7.02
N ARG A 62 -28.45 -2.71 -5.90
CA ARG A 62 -27.92 -2.38 -4.58
C ARG A 62 -26.95 -3.48 -4.15
N ILE A 63 -25.71 -3.11 -3.96
CA ILE A 63 -24.63 -4.00 -3.56
C ILE A 63 -24.31 -3.80 -2.09
N ALA A 64 -24.40 -4.86 -1.28
CA ALA A 64 -23.82 -4.85 0.05
C ALA A 64 -22.38 -5.37 0.00
N VAL A 65 -21.42 -4.55 0.38
CA VAL A 65 -20.04 -4.99 0.58
C VAL A 65 -19.90 -5.50 2.02
N GLY A 66 -19.76 -6.81 2.16
CA GLY A 66 -19.57 -7.51 3.42
C GLY A 66 -18.08 -7.58 3.81
N SER A 67 -17.79 -8.49 4.74
CA SER A 67 -16.43 -8.67 5.25
C SER A 67 -15.50 -9.29 4.20
N VAL A 68 -14.25 -8.84 4.21
CA VAL A 68 -13.13 -9.49 3.54
C VAL A 68 -12.28 -10.17 4.60
N GLU A 69 -12.03 -11.46 4.43
CA GLU A 69 -11.16 -12.23 5.32
C GLU A 69 -9.69 -11.96 4.97
N ASP A 70 -8.82 -11.74 5.95
CA ASP A 70 -7.37 -11.71 5.73
C ASP A 70 -6.81 -13.12 5.64
N GLY A 71 -6.65 -13.61 4.41
CA GLY A 71 -6.05 -14.90 4.07
C GLY A 71 -4.61 -14.83 3.61
N ARG A 72 -3.93 -13.69 3.78
CA ARG A 72 -2.53 -13.53 3.41
C ARG A 72 -1.62 -14.47 4.21
N SER A 73 -0.57 -14.95 3.58
CA SER A 73 0.45 -15.76 4.27
C SER A 73 1.30 -14.93 5.23
N TYR A 74 1.58 -13.66 4.87
CA TYR A 74 2.30 -12.70 5.69
C TYR A 74 1.33 -11.63 6.19
N LYS A 75 1.12 -11.59 7.52
CA LYS A 75 0.10 -10.74 8.14
C LYS A 75 0.68 -9.52 8.88
N THR A 76 1.99 -9.40 8.96
CA THR A 76 2.65 -8.28 9.64
C THR A 76 2.82 -7.12 8.66
N GLY A 77 1.89 -6.16 8.69
CA GLY A 77 1.88 -5.01 7.80
C GLY A 77 1.61 -5.35 6.33
N LEU A 78 2.04 -4.47 5.44
CA LEU A 78 1.94 -4.63 3.98
C LEU A 78 3.26 -5.05 3.33
N GLY A 79 4.39 -4.82 4.00
CA GLY A 79 5.70 -5.11 3.45
C GLY A 79 6.80 -4.24 4.00
N VAL A 80 7.88 -4.10 3.25
CA VAL A 80 9.10 -3.49 3.74
C VAL A 80 9.73 -2.54 2.73
N ARG A 81 10.38 -1.50 3.26
CA ARG A 81 11.36 -0.68 2.54
C ARG A 81 12.77 -1.05 3.02
N THR A 82 13.62 -1.43 2.10
CA THR A 82 15.06 -1.62 2.35
C THR A 82 15.80 -0.36 1.93
N HIS A 83 16.47 0.29 2.87
CA HIS A 83 17.25 1.49 2.61
C HIS A 83 18.59 1.19 1.95
N LEU A 84 19.17 2.18 1.27
CA LEU A 84 20.41 2.01 0.52
C LEU A 84 21.58 1.47 1.37
N TRP A 85 21.62 1.85 2.65
CA TRP A 85 22.68 1.49 3.59
C TRP A 85 22.29 0.38 4.58
N GLY A 86 21.24 -0.38 4.27
CA GLY A 86 20.87 -1.59 5.01
C GLY A 86 19.82 -1.43 6.11
N GLY A 87 19.26 -0.22 6.34
CA GLY A 87 18.11 -0.05 7.24
C GLY A 87 16.83 -0.62 6.62
N VAL A 88 15.83 -0.93 7.47
CA VAL A 88 14.52 -1.43 7.05
C VAL A 88 13.42 -0.62 7.73
N SER A 89 12.44 -0.16 6.95
CA SER A 89 11.16 0.38 7.43
C SER A 89 10.02 -0.54 7.01
N TYR A 90 8.90 -0.49 7.71
CA TYR A 90 7.75 -1.36 7.47
C TYR A 90 6.57 -0.54 6.97
N PHE A 91 5.87 -1.04 5.96
CA PHE A 91 4.61 -0.46 5.51
C PHE A 91 3.44 -1.10 6.24
N ASP A 92 2.50 -0.28 6.68
CA ASP A 92 1.27 -0.76 7.30
C ASP A 92 0.09 0.15 6.96
N VAL A 93 -1.13 -0.32 7.22
CA VAL A 93 -2.35 0.47 7.10
C VAL A 93 -2.82 0.98 8.45
N PRO A 94 -3.44 2.15 8.52
CA PRO A 94 -4.08 2.61 9.74
C PRO A 94 -5.09 1.59 10.27
N GLY A 95 -5.00 1.26 11.56
CA GLY A 95 -5.85 0.24 12.19
C GLY A 95 -5.34 -1.20 12.05
N GLY A 96 -4.28 -1.46 11.28
CA GLY A 96 -3.56 -2.74 11.23
C GLY A 96 -4.32 -3.91 10.59
N ASN A 97 -5.48 -3.68 9.95
CA ASN A 97 -6.24 -4.70 9.23
C ASN A 97 -6.38 -4.38 7.75
N PRO A 98 -5.47 -4.85 6.89
CA PRO A 98 -5.53 -4.59 5.45
C PRO A 98 -6.79 -5.13 4.76
N ALA A 99 -7.39 -6.20 5.27
CA ALA A 99 -8.60 -6.76 4.66
C ALA A 99 -9.81 -5.82 4.82
N ASP A 100 -9.96 -5.17 5.99
CA ASP A 100 -11.02 -4.18 6.20
C ASP A 100 -10.79 -2.92 5.35
N VAL A 101 -9.53 -2.50 5.22
CA VAL A 101 -9.16 -1.36 4.36
C VAL A 101 -9.44 -1.66 2.90
N VAL A 102 -9.15 -2.87 2.41
CA VAL A 102 -9.46 -3.30 1.04
C VAL A 102 -10.97 -3.41 0.82
N ALA A 103 -11.74 -3.90 1.79
CA ALA A 103 -13.20 -3.95 1.72
C ALA A 103 -13.80 -2.53 1.60
N GLN A 104 -13.30 -1.60 2.41
CA GLN A 104 -13.71 -0.19 2.34
C GLN A 104 -13.33 0.43 0.99
N ALA A 105 -12.10 0.21 0.54
CA ALA A 105 -11.60 0.71 -0.74
C ALA A 105 -12.42 0.18 -1.92
N LEU A 106 -12.83 -1.09 -1.89
CA LEU A 106 -13.72 -1.67 -2.90
C LEU A 106 -15.10 -1.01 -2.89
N ALA A 107 -15.67 -0.79 -1.71
CA ALA A 107 -16.96 -0.09 -1.57
C ALA A 107 -16.88 1.33 -2.15
N ASP A 108 -15.86 2.10 -1.79
CA ASP A 108 -15.65 3.47 -2.26
C ASP A 108 -15.42 3.51 -3.78
N TYR A 109 -14.67 2.54 -4.32
CA TYR A 109 -14.48 2.40 -5.76
C TYR A 109 -15.81 2.15 -6.50
N LEU A 110 -16.64 1.23 -6.01
CA LEU A 110 -17.94 0.94 -6.62
C LEU A 110 -18.88 2.14 -6.57
N ILE A 111 -18.90 2.88 -5.44
CA ILE A 111 -19.67 4.13 -5.31
C ILE A 111 -19.20 5.15 -6.36
N ALA A 112 -17.89 5.33 -6.50
CA ALA A 112 -17.33 6.26 -7.47
C ALA A 112 -17.62 5.86 -8.93
N LYS A 113 -17.81 4.57 -9.21
CA LYS A 113 -18.29 4.04 -10.51
C LYS A 113 -19.82 4.12 -10.66
N GLY A 114 -20.54 4.71 -9.71
CA GLY A 114 -21.98 4.96 -9.79
C GLY A 114 -22.86 3.81 -9.30
N TRP A 115 -22.30 2.80 -8.64
CA TRP A 115 -23.08 1.72 -8.04
C TRP A 115 -23.72 2.16 -6.73
N GLN A 116 -24.91 1.62 -6.45
CA GLN A 116 -25.55 1.82 -5.14
C GLN A 116 -24.95 0.83 -4.14
N VAL A 117 -24.10 1.30 -3.24
CA VAL A 117 -23.39 0.44 -2.29
C VAL A 117 -23.87 0.74 -0.86
N THR A 118 -24.16 -0.33 -0.13
CA THR A 118 -24.41 -0.30 1.31
C THR A 118 -23.28 -1.04 2.04
N LYS A 119 -22.94 -0.56 3.24
CA LYS A 119 -22.08 -1.30 4.15
C LYS A 119 -22.95 -2.27 4.93
N GLY A 120 -22.96 -3.53 4.55
CA GLY A 120 -23.78 -4.53 5.20
C GLY A 120 -23.27 -5.93 4.92
N GLY A 121 -23.42 -6.82 5.89
CA GLY A 121 -23.05 -8.23 5.74
C GLY A 121 -24.16 -9.05 5.07
N ALA A 122 -24.00 -10.37 5.07
CA ALA A 122 -24.89 -11.38 4.47
C ALA A 122 -26.36 -11.36 4.97
N GLY A 123 -26.74 -10.41 5.79
CA GLY A 123 -28.11 -10.22 6.31
C GLY A 123 -28.81 -8.96 5.84
N ASP A 124 -28.20 -8.15 4.97
CA ASP A 124 -28.83 -6.93 4.44
C ASP A 124 -29.93 -7.30 3.43
N LYS A 125 -31.17 -7.40 3.92
CA LYS A 125 -32.36 -7.70 3.11
C LYS A 125 -32.67 -6.64 2.04
N ALA A 126 -31.99 -5.50 2.11
CA ALA A 126 -32.16 -4.41 1.13
C ALA A 126 -31.21 -4.54 -0.07
N ALA A 127 -30.20 -5.37 0.02
CA ALA A 127 -29.24 -5.59 -1.07
C ALA A 127 -29.78 -6.57 -2.12
N ASP A 128 -29.49 -6.30 -3.39
CA ASP A 128 -29.77 -7.22 -4.50
C ASP A 128 -28.57 -8.20 -4.67
N VAL A 129 -27.36 -7.76 -4.34
CA VAL A 129 -26.12 -8.55 -4.39
C VAL A 129 -25.30 -8.34 -3.13
N VAL A 130 -24.76 -9.41 -2.57
CA VAL A 130 -23.82 -9.37 -1.45
C VAL A 130 -22.42 -9.76 -1.96
N LEU A 131 -21.46 -8.83 -1.79
CA LEU A 131 -20.05 -9.07 -2.07
C LEU A 131 -19.34 -9.48 -0.78
N THR A 132 -18.63 -10.59 -0.82
CA THR A 132 -17.69 -11.02 0.22
C THR A 132 -16.35 -11.36 -0.41
N GLY A 133 -15.30 -11.45 0.36
CA GLY A 133 -14.00 -11.74 -0.22
C GLY A 133 -13.00 -12.34 0.75
N LYS A 134 -11.86 -12.73 0.17
CA LYS A 134 -10.67 -13.16 0.90
C LYS A 134 -9.45 -12.52 0.26
N LEU A 135 -8.76 -11.69 1.03
CA LEU A 135 -7.50 -11.06 0.64
C LEU A 135 -6.40 -12.12 0.72
N LEU A 136 -5.90 -12.55 -0.44
CA LEU A 136 -4.88 -13.60 -0.53
C LEU A 136 -3.46 -13.04 -0.59
N ASP A 137 -3.30 -11.83 -1.15
CA ASP A 137 -2.06 -11.07 -1.18
C ASP A 137 -2.37 -9.57 -1.22
N LEU A 138 -1.63 -8.81 -0.46
CA LEU A 138 -1.44 -7.37 -0.59
C LEU A 138 -0.06 -7.10 -0.03
N SER A 139 0.89 -6.92 -0.93
CA SER A 139 2.29 -6.78 -0.58
C SER A 139 2.92 -5.58 -1.29
N LEU A 140 3.78 -4.87 -0.57
CA LEU A 140 4.51 -3.71 -1.03
C LEU A 140 5.98 -3.84 -0.64
N HIS A 141 6.86 -3.71 -1.62
CA HIS A 141 8.30 -3.71 -1.42
C HIS A 141 8.90 -2.47 -2.05
N ALA A 142 9.69 -1.74 -1.28
CA ALA A 142 10.49 -0.63 -1.78
C ALA A 142 11.97 -0.93 -1.53
N LYS A 143 12.79 -0.85 -2.55
CA LYS A 143 14.23 -1.09 -2.46
C LYS A 143 15.00 0.13 -2.95
N SER A 144 15.62 0.84 -2.01
CA SER A 144 16.47 1.99 -2.34
C SER A 144 17.76 1.54 -3.01
N ARG A 145 18.07 2.18 -4.13
CA ARG A 145 19.28 2.00 -4.92
C ARG A 145 19.98 3.35 -5.09
N VAL A 146 21.15 3.36 -5.68
CA VAL A 146 21.83 4.62 -6.00
C VAL A 146 21.04 5.36 -7.09
N GLY A 147 20.49 6.52 -6.73
CA GLY A 147 19.75 7.40 -7.61
C GLY A 147 18.24 7.15 -7.71
N PHE A 148 17.71 6.04 -7.20
CA PHE A 148 16.27 5.78 -7.22
C PHE A 148 15.83 4.75 -6.16
N THR A 149 14.53 4.62 -5.97
CA THR A 149 13.92 3.53 -5.19
C THR A 149 12.95 2.77 -6.08
N GLU A 150 13.19 1.48 -6.24
CA GLU A 150 12.29 0.56 -6.92
C GLU A 150 11.14 0.18 -5.98
N VAL A 151 9.91 0.52 -6.35
CA VAL A 151 8.69 0.20 -5.60
C VAL A 151 7.92 -0.85 -6.37
N THR A 152 7.59 -1.97 -5.74
CA THR A 152 6.79 -3.04 -6.34
C THR A 152 5.62 -3.39 -5.43
N THR A 153 4.44 -3.58 -6.01
CA THR A 153 3.25 -4.00 -5.27
C THR A 153 2.53 -5.12 -5.99
N ARG A 154 1.84 -5.96 -5.22
CA ARG A 154 0.97 -7.02 -5.72
C ARG A 154 -0.29 -7.06 -4.89
N THR A 155 -1.40 -7.40 -5.56
CA THR A 155 -2.66 -7.71 -4.89
C THR A 155 -3.28 -8.96 -5.48
N LYS A 156 -3.93 -9.72 -4.61
CA LYS A 156 -4.75 -10.88 -5.00
C LYS A 156 -5.95 -10.96 -4.06
N LEU A 157 -7.14 -10.70 -4.60
CA LEU A 157 -8.39 -10.70 -3.87
C LEU A 157 -9.36 -11.70 -4.51
N ALA A 158 -9.71 -12.76 -3.79
CA ALA A 158 -10.81 -13.63 -4.19
C ALA A 158 -12.13 -12.97 -3.78
N VAL A 159 -13.02 -12.74 -4.73
CA VAL A 159 -14.33 -12.11 -4.51
C VAL A 159 -15.43 -13.12 -4.82
N GLN A 160 -16.44 -13.13 -3.98
CA GLN A 160 -17.68 -13.85 -4.18
C GLN A 160 -18.84 -12.86 -4.19
N ALA A 161 -19.62 -12.83 -5.26
CA ALA A 161 -20.84 -12.07 -5.39
C ALA A 161 -22.03 -13.02 -5.37
N GLN A 162 -22.92 -12.89 -4.39
CA GLN A 162 -24.14 -13.68 -4.28
C GLN A 162 -25.35 -12.82 -4.62
N ASN A 163 -26.11 -13.23 -5.62
CA ASN A 163 -27.40 -12.63 -5.92
C ASN A 163 -28.44 -13.08 -4.88
N VAL A 164 -29.13 -12.13 -4.27
CA VAL A 164 -30.10 -12.43 -3.22
C VAL A 164 -31.39 -13.04 -3.78
N ALA A 165 -31.79 -12.64 -4.99
CA ALA A 165 -33.05 -13.03 -5.59
C ALA A 165 -33.11 -14.54 -5.97
N ASP A 166 -32.02 -15.09 -6.50
CA ASP A 166 -31.98 -16.49 -6.99
C ASP A 166 -30.92 -17.36 -6.30
N GLY A 167 -30.14 -16.78 -5.37
CA GLY A 167 -29.06 -17.46 -4.67
C GLY A 167 -27.83 -17.76 -5.52
N SER A 168 -27.83 -17.39 -6.81
CA SER A 168 -26.70 -17.65 -7.70
C SER A 168 -25.45 -16.90 -7.24
N THR A 169 -24.28 -17.48 -7.48
CA THR A 169 -23.01 -16.97 -6.99
C THR A 169 -22.00 -16.88 -8.12
N ILE A 170 -21.35 -15.72 -8.20
CA ILE A 170 -20.17 -15.49 -9.02
C ILE A 170 -18.94 -15.58 -8.13
N ARG A 171 -17.89 -16.23 -8.59
CA ARG A 171 -16.57 -16.23 -7.95
C ARG A 171 -15.52 -15.80 -8.95
N MET A 172 -14.69 -14.87 -8.56
CA MET A 172 -13.58 -14.39 -9.37
C MET A 172 -12.38 -14.03 -8.51
N THR A 173 -11.20 -14.02 -9.12
CA THR A 173 -9.97 -13.58 -8.46
C THR A 173 -9.45 -12.33 -9.17
N LEU A 174 -9.41 -11.23 -8.43
CA LEU A 174 -8.88 -9.97 -8.88
C LEU A 174 -7.38 -9.96 -8.57
N ASN A 175 -6.57 -9.86 -9.60
CA ASN A 175 -5.11 -9.81 -9.47
C ASN A 175 -4.60 -8.48 -10.02
N GLY A 176 -3.66 -7.88 -9.32
CA GLY A 176 -2.96 -6.69 -9.76
C GLY A 176 -1.48 -6.76 -9.39
N SER A 177 -0.66 -6.08 -10.17
CA SER A 177 0.75 -5.86 -9.86
C SER A 177 1.20 -4.55 -10.51
N GLY A 178 2.07 -3.83 -9.82
CA GLY A 178 2.67 -2.60 -10.29
C GLY A 178 4.13 -2.51 -9.86
N ALA A 179 4.92 -1.78 -10.64
CA ALA A 179 6.30 -1.46 -10.33
C ALA A 179 6.59 -0.04 -10.82
N GLU A 180 7.29 0.73 -10.01
CA GLU A 180 7.68 2.09 -10.33
C GLU A 180 9.08 2.40 -9.76
N ASP A 181 9.89 3.11 -10.54
CA ASP A 181 11.18 3.63 -10.11
C ASP A 181 11.03 5.10 -9.72
N ILE A 182 11.22 5.39 -8.43
CA ILE A 182 11.01 6.71 -7.84
C ILE A 182 12.37 7.35 -7.56
N PHE A 183 12.63 8.53 -8.12
CA PHE A 183 13.92 9.20 -7.96
C PHE A 183 14.19 9.61 -6.51
N TRP A 184 13.21 10.20 -5.85
CA TRP A 184 13.25 10.55 -4.43
C TRP A 184 12.06 9.92 -3.73
N PHE A 185 12.31 8.93 -2.89
CA PHE A 185 11.23 8.20 -2.23
C PHE A 185 10.44 9.08 -1.26
N ASP A 186 9.16 9.18 -1.54
CA ASP A 186 8.14 9.67 -0.61
C ASP A 186 7.15 8.54 -0.29
N PRO A 187 6.65 8.41 0.95
CA PRO A 187 5.56 7.47 1.27
C PRO A 187 4.32 7.62 0.38
N GLU A 188 4.02 8.83 -0.07
CA GLU A 188 2.89 9.12 -0.97
C GLU A 188 3.04 8.44 -2.33
N ASP A 189 4.26 8.34 -2.87
CA ASP A 189 4.52 7.61 -4.12
C ASP A 189 4.22 6.13 -3.97
N ALA A 190 4.69 5.51 -2.88
CA ALA A 190 4.41 4.11 -2.57
C ALA A 190 2.91 3.86 -2.40
N GLN A 191 2.20 4.81 -1.77
CA GLN A 191 0.76 4.80 -1.62
C GLN A 191 0.05 4.90 -2.98
N ALA A 192 0.53 5.75 -3.88
CA ALA A 192 -0.02 5.89 -5.23
C ALA A 192 0.06 4.57 -6.00
N VAL A 193 1.22 3.89 -5.98
CA VAL A 193 1.40 2.58 -6.64
C VAL A 193 0.43 1.53 -6.10
N VAL A 194 0.20 1.48 -4.77
CA VAL A 194 -0.78 0.56 -4.17
C VAL A 194 -2.19 0.89 -4.63
N ASN A 195 -2.56 2.18 -4.62
CA ASN A 195 -3.90 2.63 -5.00
C ASN A 195 -4.20 2.36 -6.47
N ASP A 196 -3.24 2.55 -7.37
CA ASP A 196 -3.37 2.27 -8.80
C ASP A 196 -3.58 0.78 -9.04
N VAL A 197 -2.79 -0.09 -8.40
CA VAL A 197 -2.92 -1.54 -8.53
C VAL A 197 -4.26 -2.05 -7.98
N LEU A 198 -4.76 -1.47 -6.88
CA LEU A 198 -6.10 -1.79 -6.37
C LEU A 198 -7.19 -1.30 -7.32
N THR A 199 -7.06 -0.08 -7.86
CA THR A 199 -7.98 0.49 -8.85
C THR A 199 -8.10 -0.40 -10.07
N ASP A 200 -6.99 -0.83 -10.65
CA ASP A 200 -6.95 -1.75 -11.80
C ASP A 200 -7.57 -3.11 -11.46
N SER A 201 -7.28 -3.63 -10.27
CA SER A 201 -7.85 -4.90 -9.81
C SER A 201 -9.36 -4.81 -9.66
N PHE A 202 -9.88 -3.75 -9.04
CA PHE A 202 -11.32 -3.53 -8.89
C PHE A 202 -12.00 -3.23 -10.23
N GLY A 203 -11.28 -2.59 -11.17
CA GLY A 203 -11.74 -2.37 -12.52
C GLY A 203 -12.14 -3.66 -13.23
N LYS A 204 -11.41 -4.74 -13.01
CA LYS A 204 -11.73 -6.07 -13.57
C LYS A 204 -13.08 -6.61 -13.09
N LEU A 205 -13.45 -6.37 -11.81
CA LEU A 205 -14.76 -6.76 -11.31
C LEU A 205 -15.88 -6.09 -12.14
N VAL A 206 -15.74 -4.79 -12.41
CA VAL A 206 -16.75 -4.05 -13.18
C VAL A 206 -16.72 -4.40 -14.68
N GLN A 207 -15.52 -4.64 -15.23
CA GLN A 207 -15.35 -4.98 -16.64
C GLN A 207 -15.86 -6.38 -16.98
N ASP A 208 -15.63 -7.37 -16.10
CA ASP A 208 -15.93 -8.77 -16.33
C ASP A 208 -17.34 -9.16 -15.87
N THR A 209 -18.10 -8.21 -15.30
CA THR A 209 -19.48 -8.45 -14.88
C THR A 209 -20.46 -7.58 -15.66
N THR A 210 -21.69 -8.06 -15.77
CA THR A 210 -22.83 -7.36 -16.35
C THR A 210 -24.05 -7.51 -15.45
N VAL A 211 -25.04 -6.63 -15.63
CA VAL A 211 -26.33 -6.72 -14.92
C VAL A 211 -27.40 -7.14 -15.91
N GLU A 212 -28.02 -8.28 -15.65
CA GLU A 212 -29.12 -8.84 -16.44
C GLU A 212 -30.24 -9.23 -15.48
N ASP A 213 -31.45 -8.78 -15.76
CA ASP A 213 -32.66 -9.07 -14.95
C ASP A 213 -32.48 -8.81 -13.44
N ARG A 214 -31.77 -7.73 -13.10
CA ARG A 214 -31.38 -7.39 -11.73
C ARG A 214 -30.48 -8.41 -11.02
N LEU A 215 -29.78 -9.23 -11.79
CA LEU A 215 -28.78 -10.16 -11.31
C LEU A 215 -27.39 -9.74 -11.82
N LEU A 216 -26.39 -9.89 -10.99
CA LEU A 216 -25.01 -9.77 -11.42
C LEU A 216 -24.60 -11.06 -12.11
N ARG A 217 -24.03 -10.97 -13.30
CA ARG A 217 -23.57 -12.11 -14.11
C ARG A 217 -22.13 -11.86 -14.57
N LEU A 218 -21.39 -12.95 -14.86
CA LEU A 218 -20.13 -12.82 -15.59
C LEU A 218 -20.44 -12.53 -17.05
N LYS A 219 -19.70 -11.63 -17.67
CA LYS A 219 -19.72 -11.49 -19.12
C LYS A 219 -19.15 -12.75 -19.74
N ILE A 220 -19.91 -13.32 -20.68
CA ILE A 220 -19.43 -14.42 -21.51
C ILE A 220 -18.60 -13.79 -22.63
N PRO A 221 -17.32 -14.22 -22.82
CA PRO A 221 -16.47 -13.68 -23.87
C PRO A 221 -16.99 -13.99 -25.28
#